data_1ba1b81e0ec4bef8d5dae081cf8d0014
#
_entry.id   1ba1b81e0ec4bef8d5dae081cf8d0014
#
_cell.length_a   1.000
_cell.length_b   1.000
_cell.length_c   1.000
_cell.angle_alpha   90.00
_cell.angle_beta   90.00
_cell.angle_gamma   90.00
#
_symmetry.space_group_name_H-M   'P 1'
#
loop_
_entity.id
_entity.type
_entity.pdbx_description
1 polymer ?
#
loop_
_entity_poly.entity_id
_entity_poly.type
_entity_poly.pdbx_seq_one_letter_code
_entity_poly.pdbx_strand_id
1 'polypeptide(L)'
;MPSVRGCNLPDDLLYDVDNHIWFQEQGDGTVKIGMTAVATAMAGKLVAFTPKRVGRSVRAGKSCGTLESGKWVGPAKSAAGGEVVVVNDDLVANPSIANDDPYEAGWLVILKPEDWDSVLPALVTGNDVTAPYEAKMDSEGFAGCE
;
A
#
# COMPACT_ATOMS: atom_id res chain seq x y z
N MET A 1 1.80 -17.68 -6.50
CA MET A 1 1.87 -16.30 -6.00
C MET A 1 3.12 -15.63 -6.54
N PRO A 2 3.01 -14.52 -7.27
CA PRO A 2 4.19 -13.89 -7.83
C PRO A 2 5.16 -13.42 -6.75
N SER A 3 6.43 -13.51 -7.04
CA SER A 3 7.44 -12.88 -6.22
C SER A 3 8.49 -12.26 -7.14
N VAL A 4 9.04 -11.11 -6.72
CA VAL A 4 10.07 -10.40 -7.45
C VAL A 4 11.21 -10.16 -6.49
N ARG A 5 12.36 -10.77 -6.78
CA ARG A 5 13.56 -10.66 -5.95
C ARG A 5 13.28 -10.96 -4.47
N GLY A 6 12.52 -12.01 -4.20
CA GLY A 6 12.13 -12.40 -2.84
C GLY A 6 10.98 -11.63 -2.23
N CYS A 7 10.50 -10.58 -2.88
CA CYS A 7 9.34 -9.82 -2.42
C CYS A 7 8.05 -10.48 -2.90
N ASN A 8 7.18 -10.79 -1.97
CA ASN A 8 5.92 -11.45 -2.26
C ASN A 8 4.91 -10.42 -2.78
N LEU A 9 4.24 -10.74 -3.90
CA LEU A 9 3.26 -9.85 -4.53
C LEU A 9 2.03 -10.67 -4.93
N PRO A 10 1.03 -10.78 -4.03
CA PRO A 10 -0.17 -11.58 -4.33
C PRO A 10 -0.84 -11.20 -5.65
N ASP A 11 -1.28 -12.22 -6.40
CA ASP A 11 -1.84 -12.03 -7.74
C ASP A 11 -3.31 -11.61 -7.74
N ASP A 12 -3.96 -11.62 -6.57
CA ASP A 12 -5.35 -11.21 -6.41
C ASP A 12 -5.52 -9.73 -6.00
N LEU A 13 -4.44 -8.98 -5.98
CA LEU A 13 -4.46 -7.55 -5.62
C LEU A 13 -4.19 -6.67 -6.83
N LEU A 14 -4.44 -5.37 -6.65
CA LEU A 14 -4.09 -4.32 -7.61
C LEU A 14 -2.95 -3.50 -7.04
N TYR A 15 -2.06 -3.00 -7.88
CA TYR A 15 -0.84 -2.34 -7.41
C TYR A 15 -0.63 -0.98 -8.04
N ASP A 16 -0.35 0.02 -7.19
CA ASP A 16 0.27 1.26 -7.59
C ASP A 16 1.77 1.08 -7.37
N VAL A 17 2.47 0.66 -8.42
CA VAL A 17 3.88 0.31 -8.35
C VAL A 17 4.74 1.52 -7.96
N ASP A 18 4.42 2.69 -8.48
CA ASP A 18 5.20 3.90 -8.23
C ASP A 18 5.22 4.30 -6.74
N ASN A 19 4.12 4.09 -6.04
CA ASN A 19 3.99 4.44 -4.63
C ASN A 19 4.09 3.24 -3.69
N HIS A 20 4.28 2.02 -4.22
CA HIS A 20 4.38 0.79 -3.45
C HIS A 20 3.14 0.53 -2.57
N ILE A 21 1.96 0.73 -3.15
CA ILE A 21 0.68 0.57 -2.47
C ILE A 21 -0.14 -0.50 -3.19
N TRP A 22 -0.79 -1.37 -2.41
CA TRP A 22 -1.74 -2.33 -2.97
C TRP A 22 -3.16 -1.90 -2.64
N PHE A 23 -4.09 -2.34 -3.50
CA PHE A 23 -5.53 -2.10 -3.34
C PHE A 23 -6.27 -3.43 -3.43
N GLN A 24 -7.30 -3.58 -2.61
CA GLN A 24 -8.20 -4.74 -2.67
C GLN A 24 -9.63 -4.26 -2.64
N GLU A 25 -10.38 -4.54 -3.71
CA GLU A 25 -11.80 -4.24 -3.78
C GLU A 25 -12.55 -5.10 -2.78
N GLN A 26 -13.43 -4.48 -1.98
CA GLN A 26 -14.14 -5.19 -0.91
C GLN A 26 -15.50 -5.74 -1.32
N GLY A 27 -15.95 -5.44 -2.56
CA GLY A 27 -17.24 -5.92 -3.05
C GLY A 27 -18.44 -5.09 -2.64
N ASP A 28 -18.22 -4.07 -1.82
CA ASP A 28 -19.27 -3.17 -1.33
C ASP A 28 -19.07 -1.71 -1.78
N GLY A 29 -18.17 -1.52 -2.76
CA GLY A 29 -17.84 -0.18 -3.27
C GLY A 29 -16.68 0.47 -2.53
N THR A 30 -16.10 -0.18 -1.53
CA THR A 30 -14.90 0.32 -0.84
C THR A 30 -13.65 -0.43 -1.27
N VAL A 31 -12.48 0.16 -1.01
CA VAL A 31 -11.19 -0.47 -1.29
C VAL A 31 -10.31 -0.42 -0.06
N LYS A 32 -9.67 -1.55 0.23
CA LYS A 32 -8.67 -1.66 1.29
C LYS A 32 -7.31 -1.33 0.70
N ILE A 33 -6.50 -0.59 1.46
CA ILE A 33 -5.20 -0.08 1.00
C ILE A 33 -4.12 -0.52 1.97
N GLY A 34 -2.98 -0.92 1.43
CA GLY A 34 -1.82 -1.26 2.25
C GLY A 34 -0.50 -1.05 1.52
N MET A 35 0.60 -1.24 2.25
CA MET A 35 1.94 -1.18 1.68
C MET A 35 2.33 -2.55 1.14
N THR A 36 3.04 -2.56 0.00
CA THR A 36 3.58 -3.82 -0.53
C THR A 36 4.77 -4.30 0.30
N ALA A 37 5.14 -5.56 0.11
CA ALA A 37 6.35 -6.10 0.74
C ALA A 37 7.62 -5.35 0.30
N VAL A 38 7.63 -4.79 -0.89
CA VAL A 38 8.73 -3.95 -1.36
C VAL A 38 8.82 -2.69 -0.51
N ALA A 39 7.70 -2.03 -0.26
CA ALA A 39 7.67 -0.83 0.57
C ALA A 39 8.16 -1.09 1.99
N THR A 40 7.68 -2.16 2.62
CA THR A 40 8.07 -2.47 3.99
C THR A 40 9.53 -2.89 4.09
N ALA A 41 10.05 -3.59 3.08
CA ALA A 41 11.47 -3.97 3.04
C ALA A 41 12.37 -2.74 2.89
N MET A 42 11.98 -1.79 2.04
CA MET A 42 12.74 -0.56 1.84
C MET A 42 12.70 0.36 3.06
N ALA A 43 11.53 0.47 3.70
CA ALA A 43 11.35 1.34 4.86
C ALA A 43 12.04 0.81 6.11
N GLY A 44 12.15 -0.50 6.25
CA GLY A 44 12.60 -1.15 7.48
C GLY A 44 11.46 -1.27 8.48
N LYS A 45 11.79 -1.68 9.72
CA LYS A 45 10.77 -1.92 10.74
C LYS A 45 10.01 -0.64 11.07
N LEU A 46 8.71 -0.66 10.87
CA LEU A 46 7.86 0.49 11.14
C LEU A 46 7.65 0.65 12.65
N VAL A 47 7.71 1.89 13.12
CA VAL A 47 7.58 2.24 14.53
C VAL A 47 6.40 3.19 14.80
N ALA A 48 5.83 3.79 13.76
CA ALA A 48 4.66 4.67 13.90
C ALA A 48 3.81 4.66 12.63
N PHE A 49 2.49 4.68 12.82
CA PHE A 49 1.52 4.84 11.75
C PHE A 49 0.48 5.85 12.20
N THR A 50 0.35 6.94 11.46
CA THR A 50 -0.61 8.01 11.74
C THR A 50 -1.55 8.12 10.54
N PRO A 51 -2.71 7.43 10.57
CA PRO A 51 -3.66 7.47 9.47
C PRO A 51 -4.45 8.77 9.46
N LYS A 52 -5.01 9.11 8.29
CA LYS A 52 -6.08 10.09 8.23
C LYS A 52 -7.28 9.51 8.99
N ARG A 53 -8.00 10.36 9.71
CA ARG A 53 -9.12 9.91 10.53
C ARG A 53 -10.30 9.47 9.68
N VAL A 54 -11.11 8.57 10.23
CA VAL A 54 -12.40 8.20 9.64
C VAL A 54 -13.23 9.48 9.40
N GLY A 55 -13.80 9.57 8.21
CA GLY A 55 -14.59 10.73 7.78
C GLY A 55 -13.80 11.79 7.02
N ARG A 56 -12.47 11.71 7.03
CA ARG A 56 -11.64 12.66 6.29
C ARG A 56 -11.53 12.25 4.82
N SER A 57 -11.46 13.24 3.95
CA SER A 57 -11.27 13.00 2.51
C SER A 57 -9.81 12.98 2.16
N VAL A 58 -9.45 12.06 1.26
CA VAL A 58 -8.13 11.95 0.67
C VAL A 58 -8.24 12.34 -0.80
N ARG A 59 -7.33 13.19 -1.28
CA ARG A 59 -7.27 13.51 -2.71
C ARG A 59 -6.46 12.45 -3.43
N ALA A 60 -6.83 12.18 -4.69
CA ALA A 60 -6.07 11.26 -5.53
C ALA A 60 -4.59 11.65 -5.58
N GLY A 61 -3.72 10.68 -5.36
CA GLY A 61 -2.27 10.89 -5.35
C GLY A 61 -1.71 11.49 -4.07
N LYS A 62 -2.54 11.71 -3.05
CA LYS A 62 -2.12 12.31 -1.78
C LYS A 62 -2.11 11.28 -0.65
N SER A 63 -1.57 11.67 0.50
CA SER A 63 -1.39 10.79 1.65
C SER A 63 -2.71 10.38 2.28
N CYS A 64 -2.87 9.07 2.54
CA CYS A 64 -3.94 8.55 3.41
C CYS A 64 -3.42 8.31 4.84
N GLY A 65 -2.15 8.51 5.08
CA GLY A 65 -1.53 8.35 6.38
C GLY A 65 -0.02 8.51 6.29
N THR A 66 0.61 8.67 7.44
CA THR A 66 2.07 8.81 7.54
C THR A 66 2.65 7.60 8.25
N LEU A 67 3.76 7.10 7.75
CA LEU A 67 4.48 5.96 8.30
C LEU A 67 5.89 6.38 8.67
N GLU A 68 6.41 5.78 9.75
CA GLU A 68 7.75 6.07 10.24
C GLU A 68 8.47 4.79 10.62
N SER A 69 9.74 4.71 10.24
CA SER A 69 10.67 3.67 10.71
C SER A 69 11.88 4.33 11.36
N GLY A 70 12.84 3.55 11.80
CA GLY A 70 14.07 4.11 12.38
C GLY A 70 14.94 4.87 11.39
N LYS A 71 14.70 4.74 10.09
CA LYS A 71 15.52 5.36 9.04
C LYS A 71 14.74 6.17 8.02
N TRP A 72 13.40 6.24 8.14
CA TRP A 72 12.56 6.85 7.12
C TRP A 72 11.24 7.32 7.72
N VAL A 73 10.73 8.43 7.20
CA VAL A 73 9.38 8.89 7.49
C VAL A 73 8.78 9.37 6.17
N GLY A 74 7.52 9.01 5.91
CA GLY A 74 6.90 9.43 4.66
C GLY A 74 5.43 9.06 4.58
N PRO A 75 4.76 9.56 3.53
CA PRO A 75 3.34 9.33 3.32
C PRO A 75 3.08 7.99 2.65
N ALA A 76 1.92 7.41 2.95
CA ALA A 76 1.31 6.37 2.13
C ALA A 76 0.38 7.08 1.15
N LYS A 77 0.76 7.16 -0.11
CA LYS A 77 0.00 7.90 -1.12
C LYS A 77 -1.04 6.99 -1.75
N SER A 78 -2.29 7.45 -1.78
CA SER A 78 -3.38 6.72 -2.42
C SER A 78 -3.62 7.25 -3.81
N ALA A 79 -3.57 6.37 -4.83
CA ALA A 79 -3.94 6.73 -6.19
C ALA A 79 -5.42 7.11 -6.29
N ALA A 80 -6.25 6.55 -5.40
CA ALA A 80 -7.68 6.84 -5.36
C ALA A 80 -7.98 7.94 -4.35
N GLY A 81 -8.76 8.93 -4.76
CA GLY A 81 -9.36 9.89 -3.84
C GLY A 81 -10.64 9.31 -3.23
N GLY A 82 -10.97 9.72 -2.04
CA GLY A 82 -12.19 9.26 -1.39
C GLY A 82 -12.20 9.54 0.10
N GLU A 83 -13.24 9.02 0.75
CA GLU A 83 -13.42 9.18 2.20
C GLU A 83 -12.83 7.97 2.93
N VAL A 84 -12.08 8.23 4.01
CA VAL A 84 -11.59 7.17 4.91
C VAL A 84 -12.78 6.67 5.73
N VAL A 85 -13.12 5.40 5.57
CA VAL A 85 -14.28 4.81 6.28
C VAL A 85 -13.86 3.86 7.40
N VAL A 86 -12.68 3.25 7.32
CA VAL A 86 -12.12 2.41 8.38
C VAL A 86 -10.61 2.63 8.46
N VAL A 87 -10.10 2.61 9.68
CA VAL A 87 -8.66 2.69 9.97
C VAL A 87 -8.26 1.41 10.71
N ASN A 88 -7.08 0.88 10.40
CA ASN A 88 -6.57 -0.31 11.09
C ASN A 88 -5.96 0.09 12.44
N ASP A 89 -6.77 0.04 13.49
CA ASP A 89 -6.32 0.42 14.84
C ASP A 89 -5.25 -0.52 15.38
N ASP A 90 -5.26 -1.78 14.98
CA ASP A 90 -4.22 -2.74 15.37
C ASP A 90 -2.85 -2.31 14.85
N LEU A 91 -2.82 -1.76 13.65
CA LEU A 91 -1.58 -1.27 13.06
C LEU A 91 -1.10 0.00 13.76
N VAL A 92 -2.01 0.88 14.16
CA VAL A 92 -1.65 2.06 14.95
C VAL A 92 -0.99 1.64 16.27
N ALA A 93 -1.54 0.61 16.92
CA ALA A 93 -1.00 0.09 18.18
C ALA A 93 0.32 -0.65 18.00
N ASN A 94 0.49 -1.33 16.85
CA ASN A 94 1.69 -2.13 16.57
C ASN A 94 2.08 -2.02 15.09
N PRO A 95 2.77 -0.94 14.71
CA PRO A 95 3.08 -0.67 13.30
C PRO A 95 3.89 -1.76 12.58
N SER A 96 4.69 -2.54 13.32
CA SER A 96 5.50 -3.60 12.71
C SER A 96 4.67 -4.75 12.13
N ILE A 97 3.38 -4.81 12.40
CA ILE A 97 2.47 -5.76 11.76
C ILE A 97 2.56 -5.63 10.23
N ALA A 98 2.73 -4.40 9.71
CA ALA A 98 2.85 -4.20 8.27
C ALA A 98 4.12 -4.83 7.70
N ASN A 99 5.20 -4.93 8.48
CA ASN A 99 6.41 -5.62 8.05
C ASN A 99 6.22 -7.13 8.03
N ASP A 100 5.52 -7.67 9.05
CA ASP A 100 5.34 -9.11 9.20
C ASP A 100 4.27 -9.66 8.25
N ASP A 101 3.21 -8.88 8.00
CA ASP A 101 2.05 -9.33 7.24
C ASP A 101 1.42 -8.16 6.47
N PRO A 102 2.10 -7.66 5.42
CA PRO A 102 1.67 -6.43 4.75
C PRO A 102 0.34 -6.55 4.00
N TYR A 103 -0.08 -7.77 3.62
CA TYR A 103 -1.24 -7.96 2.75
C TYR A 103 -2.51 -8.34 3.48
N GLU A 104 -2.44 -8.73 4.74
CA GLU A 104 -3.62 -9.11 5.51
C GLU A 104 -3.72 -8.26 6.78
N ALA A 105 -3.06 -8.65 7.86
CA ALA A 105 -3.17 -7.93 9.13
C ALA A 105 -2.61 -6.50 9.07
N GLY A 106 -1.68 -6.23 8.16
CA GLY A 106 -0.97 -4.96 8.06
C GLY A 106 -1.60 -3.92 7.13
N TRP A 107 -2.86 -4.08 6.74
CA TRP A 107 -3.54 -3.06 5.92
C TRP A 107 -3.60 -1.72 6.64
N LEU A 108 -3.71 -0.63 5.88
CA LEU A 108 -3.67 0.74 6.42
C LEU A 108 -5.06 1.29 6.69
N VAL A 109 -5.82 1.53 5.64
CA VAL A 109 -7.16 2.12 5.71
C VAL A 109 -8.07 1.50 4.68
N ILE A 110 -9.38 1.68 4.84
CA ILE A 110 -10.38 1.38 3.83
C ILE A 110 -10.99 2.70 3.39
N LEU A 111 -11.00 2.93 2.07
CA LEU A 111 -11.57 4.12 1.46
C LEU A 111 -12.85 3.80 0.73
N LYS A 112 -13.77 4.78 0.72
CA LYS A 112 -14.88 4.82 -0.23
C LYS A 112 -14.43 5.71 -1.38
N PRO A 113 -13.99 5.16 -2.52
CA PRO A 113 -13.40 5.97 -3.58
C PRO A 113 -14.47 6.80 -4.30
N GLU A 114 -14.08 7.98 -4.74
CA GLU A 114 -14.98 8.88 -5.47
C GLU A 114 -15.17 8.47 -6.92
N ASP A 115 -14.08 8.01 -7.56
CA ASP A 115 -14.07 7.65 -8.98
C ASP A 115 -13.10 6.50 -9.22
N TRP A 116 -13.48 5.32 -8.74
CA TRP A 116 -12.63 4.14 -8.81
C TRP A 116 -12.35 3.72 -10.24
N ASP A 117 -13.33 3.87 -11.14
CA ASP A 117 -13.17 3.44 -12.54
C ASP A 117 -12.06 4.22 -13.25
N SER A 118 -11.83 5.48 -12.90
CA SER A 118 -10.76 6.27 -13.51
C SER A 118 -9.39 5.94 -12.91
N VAL A 119 -9.34 5.32 -11.73
CA VAL A 119 -8.09 4.91 -11.08
C VAL A 119 -7.61 3.57 -11.62
N LEU A 120 -8.52 2.65 -11.90
CA LEU A 120 -8.19 1.28 -12.30
C LEU A 120 -7.17 1.18 -13.44
N PRO A 121 -7.26 1.98 -14.52
CA PRO A 121 -6.28 1.87 -15.62
C PRO A 121 -4.85 2.19 -15.22
N ALA A 122 -4.65 2.94 -14.13
CA ALA A 122 -3.32 3.29 -13.64
C ALA A 122 -2.72 2.22 -12.73
N LEU A 123 -3.52 1.22 -12.32
CA LEU A 123 -3.07 0.16 -11.44
C LEU A 123 -2.69 -1.07 -12.24
N VAL A 124 -1.77 -1.87 -11.70
CA VAL A 124 -1.29 -3.09 -12.32
C VAL A 124 -1.91 -4.27 -11.56
N THR A 125 -2.47 -5.24 -12.29
CA THR A 125 -2.97 -6.47 -11.65
C THR A 125 -1.81 -7.33 -11.18
N GLY A 126 -2.04 -8.15 -10.17
CA GLY A 126 -1.00 -9.03 -9.64
C GLY A 126 -0.43 -9.99 -10.68
N ASN A 127 -1.24 -10.37 -11.69
CA ASN A 127 -0.76 -11.24 -12.78
C ASN A 127 0.27 -10.56 -13.66
N ASP A 128 0.27 -9.23 -13.74
CA ASP A 128 1.12 -8.45 -14.64
C ASP A 128 2.19 -7.67 -13.88
N VAL A 129 2.33 -7.89 -12.57
CA VAL A 129 3.12 -7.01 -11.71
C VAL A 129 4.63 -7.25 -11.77
N THR A 130 5.08 -8.42 -12.23
CA THR A 130 6.50 -8.81 -12.18
C THR A 130 7.41 -7.83 -12.92
N ALA A 131 7.14 -7.59 -14.21
CA ALA A 131 8.00 -6.73 -15.03
C ALA A 131 8.00 -5.26 -14.56
N PRO A 132 6.83 -4.64 -14.27
CA PRO A 132 6.83 -3.28 -13.72
C PRO A 132 7.57 -3.17 -12.40
N TYR A 133 7.46 -4.15 -11.51
CA TYR A 133 8.16 -4.08 -10.22
C TYR A 133 9.66 -4.30 -10.37
N GLU A 134 10.11 -5.17 -11.25
CA GLU A 134 11.55 -5.29 -11.52
C GLU A 134 12.12 -3.98 -12.04
N ALA A 135 11.42 -3.32 -12.96
CA ALA A 135 11.86 -2.02 -13.49
C ALA A 135 11.90 -0.96 -12.37
N LYS A 136 10.91 -0.97 -11.48
CA LYS A 136 10.86 -0.04 -10.35
C LYS A 136 12.01 -0.28 -9.38
N MET A 137 12.28 -1.53 -9.04
CA MET A 137 13.40 -1.90 -8.17
C MET A 137 14.74 -1.46 -8.77
N ASP A 138 14.92 -1.66 -10.08
CA ASP A 138 16.12 -1.20 -10.78
C ASP A 138 16.27 0.31 -10.70
N SER A 139 15.18 1.06 -10.92
CA SER A 139 15.22 2.52 -10.90
C SER A 139 15.53 3.07 -9.50
N GLU A 140 15.16 2.34 -8.46
CA GLU A 140 15.37 2.75 -7.07
C GLU A 140 16.63 2.15 -6.45
N GLY A 141 17.34 1.30 -7.20
CA GLY A 141 18.53 0.65 -6.69
C GLY A 141 18.26 -0.37 -5.59
N PHE A 142 17.06 -0.96 -5.56
CA PHE A 142 16.67 -1.90 -4.53
C PHE A 142 16.92 -3.34 -5.00
N ALA A 143 17.77 -4.04 -4.26
CA ALA A 143 18.20 -5.40 -4.66
C ALA A 143 17.11 -6.45 -4.46
N GLY A 144 16.22 -6.28 -3.48
CA GLY A 144 15.17 -7.24 -3.16
C GLY A 144 14.86 -7.35 -1.67
N CYS A 145 13.96 -8.28 -1.35
CA CYS A 145 13.49 -8.51 0.02
C CYS A 145 14.35 -9.51 0.80
N GLU A 146 15.37 -10.05 0.19
CA GLU A 146 16.24 -11.03 0.84
C GLU A 146 17.42 -10.40 1.55
#